data_3366720483a92a02d1c0483c449ef8f9
#
_entry.id   3366720483a92a02d1c0483c449ef8f9
#
_cell.length_a   1.000
_cell.length_b   1.000
_cell.length_c   1.000
_cell.angle_alpha   90.00
_cell.angle_beta   90.00
_cell.angle_gamma   90.00
#
_symmetry.space_group_name_H-M   'P 1'
#
loop_
_entity.id
_entity.type
_entity.pdbx_description
1 polymer ?
#
loop_
_entity_poly.entity_id
_entity_poly.type
_entity_poly.pdbx_seq_one_letter_code
_entity_poly.pdbx_strand_id
1 'polypeptide(L)'
;VPTKKVIGYFLWAMVLTMVLVIWRFPYESLQEKLEAVASASLGFKFDLTDMSLTIPPGVKFAKCTVRSMDLESKSLFEATKVHTRFKLLPLLKGDLAFTFRSQAYGGSLSGDFRLAPIHNFKNYRMRVGAQTVSLEGQSGLSLLLDRPLEGEISGEIELEGVVGDLVHSVGGGNFKLVNGSCPIDSPYLKARTLEGLEVAATIELSGGNLKINDCQFN
;
A
#
# COMPACT_ATOMS: atom_id res chain seq x y z
N VAL A 1 -17.45 14.23 -48.33
CA VAL A 1 -16.33 14.64 -47.46
C VAL A 1 -15.45 13.42 -47.26
N PRO A 2 -14.14 13.45 -47.59
CA PRO A 2 -13.32 12.25 -47.48
C PRO A 2 -13.24 11.81 -46.03
N THR A 3 -13.74 10.63 -45.73
CA THR A 3 -13.86 9.99 -44.42
C THR A 3 -12.56 10.06 -43.60
N LYS A 4 -11.41 10.04 -44.27
CA LYS A 4 -10.09 10.16 -43.67
C LYS A 4 -9.86 11.52 -42.97
N LYS A 5 -10.40 12.62 -43.53
CA LYS A 5 -10.26 13.97 -42.88
C LYS A 5 -11.15 14.09 -41.66
N VAL A 6 -12.35 13.50 -41.68
CA VAL A 6 -13.27 13.50 -40.53
C VAL A 6 -12.67 12.71 -39.37
N ILE A 7 -12.10 11.55 -39.64
CA ILE A 7 -11.40 10.73 -38.64
C ILE A 7 -10.20 11.51 -38.04
N GLY A 8 -9.45 12.20 -38.91
CA GLY A 8 -8.31 13.02 -38.42
C GLY A 8 -8.73 14.14 -37.48
N TYR A 9 -9.81 14.88 -37.82
CA TYR A 9 -10.34 15.94 -36.94
C TYR A 9 -10.90 15.39 -35.63
N PHE A 10 -11.58 14.24 -35.67
CA PHE A 10 -12.09 13.58 -34.48
C PHE A 10 -10.95 13.14 -33.55
N LEU A 11 -9.90 12.54 -34.11
CA LEU A 11 -8.73 12.12 -33.34
C LEU A 11 -8.00 13.32 -32.72
N TRP A 12 -7.86 14.42 -33.50
CA TRP A 12 -7.25 15.64 -33.03
C TRP A 12 -8.07 16.31 -31.91
N ALA A 13 -9.40 16.37 -32.06
CA ALA A 13 -10.31 16.88 -31.04
C ALA A 13 -10.24 16.04 -29.75
N MET A 14 -10.15 14.72 -29.88
CA MET A 14 -10.01 13.81 -28.74
C MET A 14 -8.68 14.06 -27.98
N VAL A 15 -7.57 14.20 -28.70
CA VAL A 15 -6.26 14.54 -28.11
C VAL A 15 -6.30 15.89 -27.42
N LEU A 16 -6.87 16.91 -28.07
CA LEU A 16 -6.98 18.25 -27.50
C LEU A 16 -7.83 18.25 -26.22
N THR A 17 -8.98 17.54 -26.24
CA THR A 17 -9.85 17.38 -25.07
C THR A 17 -9.08 16.69 -23.93
N MET A 18 -8.34 15.63 -24.25
CA MET A 18 -7.53 14.92 -23.24
C MET A 18 -6.46 15.83 -22.61
N VAL A 19 -5.78 16.64 -23.41
CA VAL A 19 -4.79 17.60 -22.92
C VAL A 19 -5.44 18.67 -22.03
N LEU A 20 -6.59 19.21 -22.45
CA LEU A 20 -7.33 20.21 -21.67
C LEU A 20 -7.84 19.63 -20.33
N VAL A 21 -8.34 18.39 -20.34
CA VAL A 21 -8.79 17.71 -19.12
C VAL A 21 -7.61 17.53 -18.16
N ILE A 22 -6.45 17.06 -18.66
CA ILE A 22 -5.26 16.90 -17.81
C ILE A 22 -4.78 18.23 -17.26
N TRP A 23 -4.77 19.28 -18.06
CA TRP A 23 -4.27 20.61 -17.66
C TRP A 23 -5.18 21.31 -16.66
N ARG A 24 -6.51 21.12 -16.78
CA ARG A 24 -7.51 21.79 -15.92
C ARG A 24 -8.06 20.88 -14.83
N PHE A 25 -7.41 19.75 -14.62
CA PHE A 25 -7.89 18.76 -13.65
C PHE A 25 -7.73 19.30 -12.21
N PRO A 26 -8.76 19.28 -11.38
CA PRO A 26 -8.72 19.81 -10.01
C PRO A 26 -8.03 18.79 -9.07
N TYR A 27 -6.70 18.74 -9.12
CA TYR A 27 -5.89 17.78 -8.35
C TYR A 27 -6.13 17.89 -6.85
N GLU A 28 -6.18 19.12 -6.33
CA GLU A 28 -6.39 19.38 -4.90
C GLU A 28 -7.72 18.82 -4.40
N SER A 29 -8.82 19.09 -5.10
CA SER A 29 -10.13 18.56 -4.73
C SER A 29 -10.23 17.03 -4.82
N LEU A 30 -9.48 16.40 -5.73
CA LEU A 30 -9.41 14.95 -5.82
C LEU A 30 -8.58 14.37 -4.66
N GLN A 31 -7.45 15.00 -4.34
CA GLN A 31 -6.60 14.61 -3.22
C GLN A 31 -7.37 14.65 -1.90
N GLU A 32 -8.04 15.76 -1.58
CA GLU A 32 -8.87 15.91 -0.39
C GLU A 32 -9.96 14.83 -0.29
N LYS A 33 -10.62 14.52 -1.41
CA LYS A 33 -11.63 13.45 -1.45
C LYS A 33 -11.03 12.08 -1.21
N LEU A 34 -9.87 11.79 -1.79
CA LEU A 34 -9.17 10.51 -1.59
C LEU A 34 -8.73 10.36 -0.13
N GLU A 35 -8.17 11.41 0.46
CA GLU A 35 -7.81 11.44 1.88
C GLU A 35 -9.01 11.22 2.79
N ALA A 36 -10.13 11.91 2.51
CA ALA A 36 -11.36 11.78 3.29
C ALA A 36 -11.96 10.37 3.20
N VAL A 37 -12.04 9.79 1.98
CA VAL A 37 -12.57 8.45 1.77
C VAL A 37 -11.67 7.39 2.39
N ALA A 38 -10.36 7.50 2.21
CA ALA A 38 -9.40 6.57 2.81
C ALA A 38 -9.44 6.63 4.34
N SER A 39 -9.50 7.84 4.89
CA SER A 39 -9.57 8.05 6.34
C SER A 39 -10.86 7.51 6.94
N ALA A 40 -12.00 7.74 6.28
CA ALA A 40 -13.29 7.22 6.74
C ALA A 40 -13.40 5.69 6.64
N SER A 41 -12.75 5.09 5.63
CA SER A 41 -12.84 3.64 5.39
C SER A 41 -11.90 2.83 6.26
N LEU A 42 -10.73 3.36 6.60
CA LEU A 42 -9.66 2.63 7.27
C LEU A 42 -9.45 3.06 8.73
N GLY A 43 -10.07 4.14 9.18
CA GLY A 43 -9.92 4.64 10.55
C GLY A 43 -8.54 5.27 10.84
N PHE A 44 -7.79 5.63 9.80
CA PHE A 44 -6.50 6.30 9.87
C PHE A 44 -6.56 7.62 9.11
N LYS A 45 -5.78 8.60 9.54
CA LYS A 45 -5.62 9.86 8.82
C LYS A 45 -4.56 9.71 7.74
N PHE A 46 -4.94 9.96 6.49
CA PHE A 46 -4.05 9.94 5.33
C PHE A 46 -3.72 11.36 4.92
N ASP A 47 -2.44 11.67 4.81
CA ASP A 47 -1.93 12.92 4.25
C ASP A 47 -1.16 12.59 2.97
N LEU A 48 -1.65 13.05 1.84
CA LEU A 48 -1.03 12.89 0.52
C LEU A 48 -0.41 14.24 0.11
N THR A 49 0.75 14.22 -0.49
CA THR A 49 1.43 15.46 -0.91
C THR A 49 1.81 15.37 -2.37
N ASP A 50 1.64 16.50 -3.10
CA ASP A 50 2.06 16.67 -4.49
C ASP A 50 1.50 15.60 -5.43
N MET A 51 0.18 15.54 -5.51
CA MET A 51 -0.52 14.65 -6.43
C MET A 51 -0.35 15.10 -7.87
N SER A 52 0.01 14.18 -8.76
CA SER A 52 0.08 14.40 -10.20
C SER A 52 -0.41 13.19 -10.99
N LEU A 53 -1.03 13.43 -12.13
CA LEU A 53 -1.41 12.36 -13.06
C LEU A 53 -0.24 11.96 -13.96
N THR A 54 -0.21 10.71 -14.36
CA THR A 54 0.78 10.15 -15.28
C THR A 54 0.13 9.43 -16.45
N ILE A 55 0.88 9.38 -17.56
CA ILE A 55 0.51 8.58 -18.75
C ILE A 55 1.48 7.40 -18.81
N PRO A 56 0.98 6.15 -18.89
CA PRO A 56 -0.41 5.66 -18.92
C PRO A 56 -1.17 5.99 -17.64
N PRO A 57 -2.52 5.90 -17.62
CA PRO A 57 -3.34 6.45 -16.54
C PRO A 57 -2.89 5.93 -15.18
N GLY A 58 -2.50 6.86 -14.34
CA GLY A 58 -1.99 6.61 -13.01
C GLY A 58 -1.85 7.90 -12.21
N VAL A 59 -1.53 7.74 -10.96
CA VAL A 59 -1.36 8.85 -10.01
C VAL A 59 0.01 8.72 -9.35
N LYS A 60 0.69 9.83 -9.18
CA LYS A 60 1.91 9.92 -8.38
C LYS A 60 1.66 10.83 -7.20
N PHE A 61 2.22 10.45 -6.06
CA PHE A 61 2.32 11.28 -4.88
C PHE A 61 3.80 11.38 -4.48
N ALA A 62 4.24 12.56 -4.10
CA ALA A 62 5.60 12.74 -3.60
C ALA A 62 5.75 12.05 -2.23
N LYS A 63 4.75 12.21 -1.36
CA LYS A 63 4.72 11.61 -0.03
C LYS A 63 3.30 11.15 0.33
N CYS A 64 3.23 10.03 1.03
CA CYS A 64 2.02 9.51 1.67
C CYS A 64 2.35 9.25 3.14
N THR A 65 1.64 9.88 4.06
CA THR A 65 1.81 9.69 5.50
C THR A 65 0.51 9.17 6.09
N VAL A 66 0.61 8.13 6.89
CA VAL A 66 -0.52 7.54 7.63
C VAL A 66 -0.34 7.84 9.10
N ARG A 67 -1.36 8.41 9.73
CA ARG A 67 -1.38 8.73 11.17
C ARG A 67 -2.55 8.04 11.87
N SER A 68 -2.38 7.72 13.15
CA SER A 68 -3.50 7.31 13.98
C SER A 68 -4.41 8.50 14.28
N MET A 69 -5.71 8.25 14.37
CA MET A 69 -6.66 9.29 14.80
C MET A 69 -6.47 9.67 16.28
N ASP A 70 -6.02 8.72 17.11
CA ASP A 70 -5.84 8.91 18.55
C ASP A 70 -4.49 9.55 18.92
N LEU A 71 -3.50 9.48 18.04
CA LEU A 71 -2.13 9.95 18.25
C LEU A 71 -1.75 10.95 17.15
N GLU A 72 -2.32 12.15 17.19
CA GLU A 72 -2.14 13.19 16.16
C GLU A 72 -0.67 13.56 15.85
N SER A 73 0.25 13.29 16.75
CA SER A 73 1.65 13.72 16.64
C SER A 73 2.61 12.69 16.02
N LYS A 74 2.22 11.42 15.89
CA LYS A 74 3.12 10.36 15.39
C LYS A 74 2.63 9.76 14.09
N SER A 75 3.51 9.74 13.07
CA SER A 75 3.26 9.00 11.85
C SER A 75 3.40 7.50 12.12
N LEU A 76 2.40 6.72 11.75
CA LEU A 76 2.45 5.26 11.80
C LEU A 76 3.24 4.70 10.62
N PHE A 77 3.12 5.35 9.47
CA PHE A 77 3.75 4.91 8.24
C PHE A 77 4.04 6.11 7.32
N GLU A 78 5.21 6.09 6.69
CA GLU A 78 5.60 7.07 5.69
C GLU A 78 6.14 6.40 4.43
N ALA A 79 5.60 6.78 3.29
CA ALA A 79 6.10 6.35 1.99
C ALA A 79 6.36 7.56 1.09
N THR A 80 7.38 7.46 0.29
CA THR A 80 7.76 8.48 -0.69
C THR A 80 7.70 7.92 -2.10
N LYS A 81 7.65 8.80 -3.09
CA LYS A 81 7.62 8.43 -4.52
C LYS A 81 6.55 7.38 -4.82
N VAL A 82 5.36 7.57 -4.29
CA VAL A 82 4.24 6.64 -4.52
C VAL A 82 3.76 6.78 -5.96
N HIS A 83 3.83 5.71 -6.71
CA HIS A 83 3.38 5.61 -8.10
C HIS A 83 2.29 4.58 -8.22
N THR A 84 1.11 5.00 -8.61
CA THR A 84 -0.03 4.12 -8.85
C THR A 84 -0.35 4.09 -10.35
N ARG A 85 -0.62 2.91 -10.89
CA ARG A 85 -1.02 2.73 -12.30
C ARG A 85 -2.30 1.92 -12.37
N PHE A 86 -3.29 2.44 -13.08
CA PHE A 86 -4.53 1.73 -13.35
C PHE A 86 -4.37 0.73 -14.49
N LYS A 87 -4.93 -0.46 -14.31
CA LYS A 87 -4.97 -1.50 -15.34
C LYS A 87 -6.25 -1.35 -16.15
N LEU A 88 -6.15 -0.95 -17.43
CA LEU A 88 -7.32 -0.70 -18.28
C LEU A 88 -8.05 -1.98 -18.69
N LEU A 89 -7.35 -3.11 -18.89
CA LEU A 89 -7.97 -4.37 -19.29
C LEU A 89 -8.97 -4.93 -18.28
N PRO A 90 -8.68 -4.95 -16.94
CA PRO A 90 -9.67 -5.28 -15.94
C PRO A 90 -10.87 -4.33 -15.95
N LEU A 91 -10.64 -3.03 -16.16
CA LEU A 91 -11.71 -2.03 -16.22
C LEU A 91 -12.74 -2.32 -17.32
N LEU A 92 -12.28 -2.79 -18.48
CA LEU A 92 -13.16 -3.24 -19.58
C LEU A 92 -14.01 -4.47 -19.19
N LYS A 93 -13.57 -5.26 -18.23
CA LYS A 93 -14.30 -6.41 -17.67
C LYS A 93 -15.17 -6.05 -16.48
N GLY A 94 -15.21 -4.78 -16.09
CA GLY A 94 -15.97 -4.28 -14.95
C GLY A 94 -15.27 -4.45 -13.61
N ASP A 95 -13.94 -4.54 -13.59
CA ASP A 95 -13.13 -4.60 -12.37
C ASP A 95 -12.19 -3.40 -12.29
N LEU A 96 -12.07 -2.80 -11.13
CA LEU A 96 -11.07 -1.78 -10.86
C LEU A 96 -9.79 -2.46 -10.38
N ALA A 97 -8.70 -2.30 -11.12
CA ALA A 97 -7.41 -2.84 -10.72
C ALA A 97 -6.30 -1.80 -10.90
N PHE A 98 -5.39 -1.76 -9.95
CA PHE A 98 -4.22 -0.89 -10.02
C PHE A 98 -3.00 -1.56 -9.37
N THR A 99 -1.82 -1.13 -9.81
CA THR A 99 -0.56 -1.46 -9.18
C THR A 99 0.00 -0.23 -8.51
N PHE A 100 0.70 -0.41 -7.40
CA PHE A 100 1.44 0.67 -6.78
C PHE A 100 2.90 0.28 -6.53
N ARG A 101 3.76 1.28 -6.49
CA ARG A 101 5.17 1.19 -6.07
C ARG A 101 5.51 2.43 -5.27
N SER A 102 6.22 2.24 -4.19
CA SER A 102 6.67 3.32 -3.32
C SER A 102 8.03 3.00 -2.70
N GLN A 103 8.67 4.01 -2.16
CA GLN A 103 9.86 3.87 -1.32
C GLN A 103 9.45 4.16 0.12
N ALA A 104 9.82 3.30 1.04
CA ALA A 104 9.58 3.50 2.46
C ALA A 104 10.76 2.95 3.27
N TYR A 105 11.25 3.76 4.19
CA TYR A 105 12.28 3.37 5.16
C TYR A 105 13.52 2.68 4.53
N GLY A 106 14.07 3.28 3.48
CA GLY A 106 15.24 2.75 2.77
C GLY A 106 14.96 1.60 1.80
N GLY A 107 13.81 0.95 1.92
CA GLY A 107 13.39 -0.14 1.06
C GLY A 107 12.34 0.26 0.03
N SER A 108 11.75 -0.75 -0.61
CA SER A 108 10.67 -0.56 -1.57
C SER A 108 9.43 -1.37 -1.20
N LEU A 109 8.27 -0.77 -1.44
CA LEU A 109 6.98 -1.42 -1.35
C LEU A 109 6.33 -1.45 -2.73
N SER A 110 5.73 -2.57 -3.07
CA SER A 110 4.98 -2.71 -4.32
C SER A 110 3.77 -3.59 -4.10
N GLY A 111 2.75 -3.41 -4.92
CA GLY A 111 1.59 -4.28 -4.82
C GLY A 111 0.62 -4.10 -5.95
N ASP A 112 -0.34 -5.00 -5.96
CA ASP A 112 -1.49 -5.06 -6.84
C ASP A 112 -2.76 -5.03 -6.01
N PHE A 113 -3.72 -4.24 -6.45
CA PHE A 113 -5.04 -4.17 -5.83
C PHE A 113 -6.11 -4.34 -6.88
N ARG A 114 -7.15 -5.12 -6.58
CA ARG A 114 -8.29 -5.35 -7.45
C ARG A 114 -9.57 -5.32 -6.66
N LEU A 115 -10.53 -4.56 -7.16
CA LEU A 115 -11.91 -4.49 -6.67
C LEU A 115 -12.85 -5.01 -7.75
N ALA A 116 -13.72 -5.92 -7.40
CA ALA A 116 -14.66 -6.55 -8.32
C ALA A 116 -16.02 -6.77 -7.67
N PRO A 117 -17.11 -6.59 -8.42
CA PRO A 117 -17.25 -5.82 -9.64
C PRO A 117 -17.32 -4.31 -9.37
N ILE A 118 -16.97 -3.47 -10.34
CA ILE A 118 -16.91 -2.00 -10.21
C ILE A 118 -18.24 -1.34 -9.79
N HIS A 119 -19.37 -1.94 -10.17
CA HIS A 119 -20.70 -1.41 -9.86
C HIS A 119 -21.11 -1.64 -8.38
N ASN A 120 -20.39 -2.48 -7.65
CA ASN A 120 -20.73 -2.82 -6.27
C ASN A 120 -19.51 -2.92 -5.33
N PHE A 121 -18.29 -2.97 -5.84
CA PHE A 121 -17.04 -3.11 -5.06
C PHE A 121 -17.13 -4.11 -3.91
N LYS A 122 -17.77 -5.26 -4.18
CA LYS A 122 -18.08 -6.22 -3.14
C LYS A 122 -16.84 -6.98 -2.66
N ASN A 123 -16.00 -7.41 -3.61
CA ASN A 123 -14.84 -8.23 -3.30
C ASN A 123 -13.54 -7.47 -3.59
N TYR A 124 -12.51 -7.74 -2.80
CA TYR A 124 -11.18 -7.24 -3.07
C TYR A 124 -10.16 -8.37 -3.07
N ARG A 125 -9.09 -8.17 -3.83
CA ARG A 125 -7.85 -8.93 -3.75
C ARG A 125 -6.69 -7.95 -3.72
N MET A 126 -5.79 -8.15 -2.78
CA MET A 126 -4.63 -7.31 -2.57
C MET A 126 -3.39 -8.19 -2.45
N ARG A 127 -2.31 -7.81 -3.11
CA ARG A 127 -0.98 -8.38 -2.94
C ARG A 127 -0.03 -7.24 -2.66
N VAL A 128 0.74 -7.35 -1.59
CA VAL A 128 1.72 -6.34 -1.17
C VAL A 128 3.05 -7.03 -0.92
N GLY A 129 4.08 -6.54 -1.56
CA GLY A 129 5.46 -6.99 -1.36
C GLY A 129 6.31 -5.87 -0.78
N ALA A 130 7.15 -6.21 0.17
CA ALA A 130 8.17 -5.36 0.78
C ALA A 130 9.55 -5.93 0.48
N GLN A 131 10.53 -5.07 0.15
CA GLN A 131 11.91 -5.45 -0.09
C GLN A 131 12.83 -4.53 0.71
N THR A 132 13.63 -5.13 1.58
CA THR A 132 14.66 -4.46 2.40
C THR A 132 14.16 -3.20 3.10
N VAL A 133 12.97 -3.28 3.69
CA VAL A 133 12.39 -2.17 4.46
C VAL A 133 13.01 -2.16 5.85
N SER A 134 13.73 -1.09 6.19
CA SER A 134 14.32 -0.94 7.53
C SER A 134 13.23 -0.72 8.58
N LEU A 135 13.36 -1.40 9.69
CA LEU A 135 12.50 -1.24 10.86
C LEU A 135 13.00 -0.15 11.81
N GLU A 136 14.23 0.34 11.61
CA GLU A 136 14.82 1.39 12.44
C GLU A 136 14.00 2.70 12.37
N GLY A 137 13.75 3.27 13.53
CA GLY A 137 13.07 4.57 13.64
C GLY A 137 11.58 4.56 13.25
N GLN A 138 11.00 3.38 13.03
CA GLN A 138 9.57 3.27 12.72
C GLN A 138 8.74 3.42 14.00
N SER A 139 8.30 4.64 14.26
CA SER A 139 7.45 4.94 15.42
C SER A 139 6.13 4.17 15.41
N GLY A 140 5.58 3.85 14.24
CA GLY A 140 4.33 3.12 14.11
C GLY A 140 4.43 1.67 14.55
N LEU A 141 5.48 0.97 14.15
CA LEU A 141 5.68 -0.44 14.50
C LEU A 141 6.05 -0.60 15.98
N SER A 142 6.91 0.28 16.50
CA SER A 142 7.26 0.28 17.91
C SER A 142 6.08 0.59 18.83
N LEU A 143 5.11 1.39 18.35
CA LEU A 143 3.85 1.65 19.08
C LEU A 143 2.92 0.44 19.10
N LEU A 144 2.88 -0.34 18.01
CA LEU A 144 2.05 -1.54 17.93
C LEU A 144 2.61 -2.69 18.77
N LEU A 145 3.94 -2.80 18.84
CA LEU A 145 4.62 -3.90 19.52
C LEU A 145 5.09 -3.54 20.94
N ASP A 146 4.92 -2.28 21.33
CA ASP A 146 5.42 -1.72 22.59
C ASP A 146 6.93 -1.97 22.83
N ARG A 147 7.67 -2.19 21.75
CA ARG A 147 9.11 -2.48 21.74
C ARG A 147 9.77 -1.98 20.46
N PRO A 148 10.98 -1.42 20.55
CA PRO A 148 11.75 -1.11 19.36
C PRO A 148 12.20 -2.44 18.70
N LEU A 149 11.91 -2.58 17.44
CA LEU A 149 12.45 -3.62 16.57
C LEU A 149 13.37 -2.96 15.56
N GLU A 150 14.53 -3.54 15.37
CA GLU A 150 15.49 -3.14 14.37
C GLU A 150 15.71 -4.28 13.38
N GLY A 151 16.24 -3.98 12.21
CA GLY A 151 16.51 -4.93 11.16
C GLY A 151 15.84 -4.56 9.85
N GLU A 152 15.99 -5.43 8.86
CA GLU A 152 15.41 -5.28 7.54
C GLU A 152 14.37 -6.36 7.28
N ILE A 153 13.16 -5.95 6.91
CA ILE A 153 12.09 -6.88 6.56
C ILE A 153 11.89 -6.94 5.04
N SER A 154 11.75 -8.15 4.55
CA SER A 154 11.33 -8.45 3.18
C SER A 154 10.24 -9.51 3.22
N GLY A 155 9.28 -9.45 2.29
CA GLY A 155 8.20 -10.42 2.25
C GLY A 155 7.10 -10.04 1.31
N GLU A 156 6.12 -10.92 1.21
CA GLU A 156 4.92 -10.71 0.41
C GLU A 156 3.70 -11.23 1.17
N ILE A 157 2.62 -10.47 1.10
CA ILE A 157 1.31 -10.87 1.63
C ILE A 157 0.26 -10.78 0.53
N GLU A 158 -0.59 -11.77 0.43
CA GLU A 158 -1.77 -11.76 -0.44
C GLU A 158 -3.02 -11.93 0.42
N LEU A 159 -3.98 -11.05 0.23
CA LEU A 159 -5.25 -11.04 0.95
C LEU A 159 -6.41 -10.92 -0.03
N GLU A 160 -7.47 -11.66 0.21
CA GLU A 160 -8.73 -11.52 -0.49
C GLU A 160 -9.90 -11.58 0.48
N GLY A 161 -10.96 -10.84 0.16
CA GLY A 161 -12.11 -10.76 1.04
C GLY A 161 -13.22 -9.88 0.50
N VAL A 162 -14.11 -9.51 1.41
CA VAL A 162 -15.25 -8.64 1.14
C VAL A 162 -14.93 -7.24 1.67
N VAL A 163 -15.25 -6.21 0.88
CA VAL A 163 -15.05 -4.82 1.30
C VAL A 163 -15.94 -4.50 2.50
N GLY A 164 -15.33 -3.94 3.54
CA GLY A 164 -16.01 -3.66 4.81
C GLY A 164 -15.94 -4.79 5.84
N ASP A 165 -15.38 -5.96 5.45
CA ASP A 165 -15.21 -7.10 6.34
C ASP A 165 -13.77 -7.64 6.26
N LEU A 166 -12.84 -6.84 6.77
CA LEU A 166 -11.41 -7.19 6.78
C LEU A 166 -11.12 -8.36 7.74
N VAL A 167 -11.92 -8.52 8.77
CA VAL A 167 -11.71 -9.57 9.79
C VAL A 167 -11.87 -10.97 9.19
N HIS A 168 -12.79 -11.16 8.25
CA HIS A 168 -13.00 -12.44 7.60
C HIS A 168 -12.22 -12.62 6.29
N SER A 169 -11.22 -11.78 6.07
CA SER A 169 -10.33 -11.95 4.92
C SER A 169 -9.54 -13.24 5.01
N VAL A 170 -9.24 -13.80 3.84
CA VAL A 170 -8.43 -15.02 3.70
C VAL A 170 -7.16 -14.65 2.94
N GLY A 171 -6.05 -15.22 3.35
CA GLY A 171 -4.80 -14.98 2.68
C GLY A 171 -3.60 -15.57 3.38
N GLY A 172 -2.43 -15.18 2.94
CA GLY A 172 -1.19 -15.62 3.53
C GLY A 172 -0.02 -14.80 3.05
N GLY A 173 1.12 -15.07 3.63
CA GLY A 173 2.34 -14.36 3.27
C GLY A 173 3.57 -15.03 3.84
N ASN A 174 4.68 -14.63 3.30
CA ASN A 174 6.01 -15.02 3.78
C ASN A 174 6.81 -13.76 4.11
N PHE A 175 7.50 -13.79 5.22
CA PHE A 175 8.33 -12.68 5.67
C PHE A 175 9.70 -13.21 6.06
N LYS A 176 10.71 -12.42 5.76
CA LYS A 176 12.07 -12.62 6.20
C LYS A 176 12.56 -11.35 6.89
N LEU A 177 13.01 -11.49 8.13
CA LEU A 177 13.72 -10.47 8.87
C LEU A 177 15.21 -10.82 8.83
N VAL A 178 16.06 -9.86 8.53
CA VAL A 178 17.51 -9.99 8.50
C VAL A 178 18.12 -8.92 9.38
N ASN A 179 19.22 -9.25 10.06
CA ASN A 179 19.91 -8.37 10.99
C ASN A 179 18.97 -7.82 12.09
N GLY A 180 18.02 -8.65 12.52
CA GLY A 180 17.05 -8.27 13.54
C GLY A 180 17.70 -8.03 14.88
N SER A 181 17.22 -7.00 15.60
CA SER A 181 17.55 -6.73 16.98
C SER A 181 16.26 -6.55 17.78
N CYS A 182 16.16 -7.27 18.88
CA CYS A 182 15.01 -7.21 19.76
C CYS A 182 15.47 -7.15 21.22
N PRO A 183 15.05 -6.15 22.00
CA PRO A 183 15.34 -6.10 23.43
C PRO A 183 14.59 -7.22 24.16
N ILE A 184 15.30 -7.94 25.03
CA ILE A 184 14.72 -8.97 25.88
C ILE A 184 14.55 -8.40 27.29
N ASP A 185 13.32 -8.40 27.73
CA ASP A 185 13.00 -8.05 29.13
C ASP A 185 12.78 -9.34 29.94
N SER A 186 13.89 -10.04 30.22
CA SER A 186 13.85 -11.27 31.01
C SER A 186 14.83 -11.14 32.19
N PRO A 187 14.35 -11.31 33.44
CA PRO A 187 15.22 -11.28 34.60
C PRO A 187 16.21 -12.46 34.65
N TYR A 188 16.00 -13.47 33.83
CA TYR A 188 16.81 -14.72 33.83
C TYR A 188 17.89 -14.72 32.75
N LEU A 189 17.82 -13.81 31.77
CA LEU A 189 18.81 -13.73 30.69
C LEU A 189 19.77 -12.57 30.94
N LYS A 190 21.08 -12.87 30.85
CA LYS A 190 22.12 -11.87 30.95
C LYS A 190 22.20 -10.93 29.75
N ALA A 191 21.72 -11.36 28.62
CA ALA A 191 21.64 -10.55 27.40
C ALA A 191 20.42 -9.62 27.49
N ARG A 192 20.66 -8.32 27.30
CA ARG A 192 19.59 -7.31 27.23
C ARG A 192 19.00 -7.15 25.83
N THR A 193 19.71 -7.62 24.81
CA THR A 193 19.32 -7.50 23.40
C THR A 193 19.77 -8.75 22.66
N LEU A 194 18.89 -9.32 21.85
CA LEU A 194 19.28 -10.30 20.83
C LEU A 194 19.62 -9.53 19.55
N GLU A 195 20.80 -9.74 19.04
CA GLU A 195 21.31 -9.12 17.81
C GLU A 195 21.57 -10.18 16.75
N GLY A 196 21.49 -9.76 15.47
CA GLY A 196 21.78 -10.64 14.35
C GLY A 196 20.71 -11.70 14.08
N LEU A 197 19.48 -11.47 14.53
CA LEU A 197 18.37 -12.38 14.31
C LEU A 197 18.02 -12.47 12.82
N GLU A 198 18.03 -13.67 12.28
CA GLU A 198 17.37 -14.00 11.04
C GLU A 198 16.12 -14.80 11.33
N VAL A 199 14.98 -14.29 10.92
CA VAL A 199 13.68 -14.94 11.11
C VAL A 199 13.00 -15.08 9.76
N ALA A 200 12.62 -16.28 9.40
CA ALA A 200 11.72 -16.52 8.27
C ALA A 200 10.41 -17.08 8.81
N ALA A 201 9.31 -16.47 8.43
CA ALA A 201 7.99 -16.88 8.88
C ALA A 201 6.99 -16.92 7.72
N THR A 202 6.17 -17.97 7.71
CA THR A 202 5.00 -18.07 6.84
C THR A 202 3.76 -17.89 7.68
N ILE A 203 2.91 -16.98 7.27
CA ILE A 203 1.66 -16.67 7.95
C ILE A 203 0.47 -17.03 7.07
N GLU A 204 -0.61 -17.43 7.69
CA GLU A 204 -1.90 -17.69 7.08
C GLU A 204 -2.99 -16.95 7.85
N LEU A 205 -3.83 -16.25 7.13
CA LEU A 205 -5.00 -15.56 7.66
C LEU A 205 -6.26 -16.28 7.18
N SER A 206 -7.10 -16.72 8.09
CA SER A 206 -8.36 -17.37 7.76
C SER A 206 -9.38 -17.14 8.86
N GLY A 207 -10.55 -16.56 8.50
CA GLY A 207 -11.65 -16.34 9.43
C GLY A 207 -11.30 -15.51 10.66
N GLY A 208 -10.46 -14.47 10.49
CA GLY A 208 -10.01 -13.60 11.57
C GLY A 208 -8.89 -14.18 12.45
N ASN A 209 -8.44 -15.39 12.16
CA ASN A 209 -7.34 -16.03 12.87
C ASN A 209 -6.06 -15.95 12.06
N LEU A 210 -5.01 -15.43 12.69
CA LEU A 210 -3.65 -15.43 12.14
C LEU A 210 -2.93 -16.69 12.66
N LYS A 211 -2.44 -17.52 11.74
CA LYS A 211 -1.59 -18.68 12.05
C LYS A 211 -0.20 -18.42 11.53
N ILE A 212 0.78 -18.72 12.33
CA ILE A 212 2.19 -18.79 11.92
C ILE A 212 2.50 -20.26 11.72
N ASN A 213 2.71 -20.69 10.46
CA ASN A 213 2.87 -22.08 10.10
C ASN A 213 4.32 -22.53 10.24
N ASP A 214 5.26 -21.71 9.74
CA ASP A 214 6.69 -21.99 9.84
C ASP A 214 7.39 -20.75 10.41
N CYS A 215 8.20 -20.95 11.44
CA CYS A 215 9.05 -19.92 11.99
C CYS A 215 10.45 -20.51 12.17
N GLN A 216 11.39 -20.07 11.37
CA GLN A 216 12.78 -20.49 11.43
C GLN A 216 13.61 -19.36 11.99
N PHE A 217 14.41 -19.66 12.99
CA PHE A 217 15.37 -18.74 13.63
C PHE A 217 16.78 -19.22 13.33
N ASN A 218 17.63 -18.33 12.86
CA ASN A 218 19.07 -18.56 12.68
C ASN A 218 19.85 -17.49 13.42
#